data_c684fa510fc79f474a18751f7757272b
#
_entry.id   c684fa510fc79f474a18751f7757272b
#
_cell.length_a   1.000
_cell.length_b   1.000
_cell.length_c   1.000
_cell.angle_alpha   90.00
_cell.angle_beta   90.00
_cell.angle_gamma   90.00
#
_symmetry.space_group_name_H-M   'P 1'
#
loop_
_entity.id
_entity.type
_entity.pdbx_description
1 polymer ?
#
loop_
_entity_poly.entity_id
_entity_poly.type
_entity_poly.pdbx_seq_one_letter_code
_entity_poly.pdbx_strand_id
1 'polypeptide(L)'
;MRWTGMPMAMWAVFAKSFEKQLTAVLGYDPDTARKITEKAKPKYREIIAKLPKFEKGDRFSMNIIGCAMLGAFVLSIPHRPDVESLTDYYENAQMTPLMKWFCRQSGNSKFTPKDIARMKATAALKAADRNPYSWNMDFYEYPDGSGYEGRFTKCGICTLMKELGLYDLTPAMCHLDYAMSEAGGVTNFVRQYTLASGGPYCDCGYQKKRV
;
A
#
# COMPACT_ATOMS: atom_id res chain seq x y z
N MET A 1 12.72 -19.99 -1.88
CA MET A 1 13.76 -18.96 -2.10
C MET A 1 13.42 -17.78 -1.22
N ARG A 2 14.26 -17.40 -0.28
CA ARG A 2 13.93 -16.35 0.71
C ARG A 2 13.98 -14.96 0.07
N TRP A 3 13.11 -14.04 0.51
CA TRP A 3 13.22 -12.62 0.18
C TRP A 3 14.57 -12.10 0.63
N THR A 4 15.34 -11.47 -0.28
CA THR A 4 16.67 -10.97 0.04
C THR A 4 16.62 -9.43 0.19
N GLY A 5 16.93 -8.95 1.39
CA GLY A 5 17.22 -7.53 1.64
C GLY A 5 16.00 -6.59 1.73
N MET A 6 15.14 -6.55 0.70
CA MET A 6 14.06 -5.55 0.55
C MET A 6 13.09 -5.46 1.76
N PRO A 7 12.54 -6.58 2.31
CA PRO A 7 11.63 -6.46 3.46
C PRO A 7 12.32 -5.90 4.70
N MET A 8 13.58 -6.28 4.95
CA MET A 8 14.31 -5.75 6.10
C MET A 8 14.76 -4.31 5.91
N ALA A 9 15.02 -3.88 4.67
CA ALA A 9 15.25 -2.48 4.34
C ALA A 9 13.98 -1.64 4.60
N MET A 10 12.80 -2.12 4.19
CA MET A 10 11.53 -1.46 4.51
C MET A 10 11.32 -1.36 6.02
N TRP A 11 11.57 -2.45 6.77
CA TRP A 11 11.51 -2.39 8.24
C TRP A 11 12.43 -1.30 8.80
N ALA A 12 13.69 -1.25 8.35
CA ALA A 12 14.65 -0.27 8.83
C ALA A 12 14.23 1.19 8.55
N VAL A 13 13.59 1.42 7.40
CA VAL A 13 13.12 2.77 7.00
C VAL A 13 11.89 3.20 7.79
N PHE A 14 10.91 2.31 7.97
CA PHE A 14 9.59 2.71 8.46
C PHE A 14 9.30 2.35 9.93
N ALA A 15 10.02 1.40 10.55
CA ALA A 15 9.67 0.92 11.90
C ALA A 15 9.59 2.03 12.96
N LYS A 16 10.54 2.99 12.92
CA LYS A 16 10.51 4.15 13.84
C LYS A 16 9.32 5.07 13.59
N SER A 17 8.89 5.21 12.33
CA SER A 17 7.71 6.00 12.00
C SER A 17 6.46 5.31 12.54
N PHE A 18 6.31 4.01 12.33
CA PHE A 18 5.22 3.20 12.90
C PHE A 18 5.20 3.29 14.42
N GLU A 19 6.34 3.15 15.10
CA GLU A 19 6.46 3.28 16.56
C GLU A 19 5.99 4.66 17.04
N LYS A 20 6.46 5.74 16.40
CA LYS A 20 6.04 7.11 16.71
C LYS A 20 4.53 7.29 16.61
N GLN A 21 3.91 6.71 15.59
CA GLN A 21 2.47 6.86 15.38
C GLN A 21 1.63 6.00 16.32
N LEU A 22 2.17 4.94 16.92
CA LEU A 22 1.51 4.25 18.05
C LEU A 22 1.23 5.22 19.20
N THR A 23 2.15 6.14 19.46
CA THR A 23 1.96 7.17 20.50
C THR A 23 1.10 8.33 20.00
N ALA A 24 1.42 8.86 18.81
CA ALA A 24 0.83 10.10 18.33
C ALA A 24 -0.64 9.94 17.88
N VAL A 25 -1.01 8.78 17.33
CA VAL A 25 -2.35 8.52 16.77
C VAL A 25 -3.14 7.56 17.67
N LEU A 26 -2.52 6.48 18.11
CA LEU A 26 -3.22 5.45 18.88
C LEU A 26 -3.12 5.62 20.40
N GLY A 27 -2.44 6.65 20.89
CA GLY A 27 -2.43 7.06 22.30
C GLY A 27 -1.63 6.15 23.23
N TYR A 28 -0.79 5.23 22.72
CA TYR A 28 0.07 4.41 23.58
C TYR A 28 1.20 5.25 24.16
N ASP A 29 1.59 4.96 25.40
CA ASP A 29 2.79 5.52 25.97
C ASP A 29 4.06 5.01 25.24
N PRO A 30 5.18 5.76 25.31
CA PRO A 30 6.40 5.40 24.55
C PRO A 30 6.97 4.01 24.88
N ASP A 31 6.87 3.55 26.12
CA ASP A 31 7.38 2.23 26.50
C ASP A 31 6.53 1.11 25.94
N THR A 32 5.21 1.27 25.95
CA THR A 32 4.27 0.34 25.30
C THR A 32 4.48 0.34 23.79
N ALA A 33 4.62 1.50 23.15
CA ALA A 33 4.89 1.61 21.71
C ALA A 33 6.17 0.86 21.31
N ARG A 34 7.23 1.00 22.09
CA ARG A 34 8.49 0.25 21.90
C ARG A 34 8.27 -1.26 21.99
N LYS A 35 7.59 -1.73 23.04
CA LYS A 35 7.27 -3.17 23.23
C LYS A 35 6.42 -3.73 22.09
N ILE A 36 5.46 -2.95 21.58
CA ILE A 36 4.67 -3.33 20.40
C ILE A 36 5.60 -3.50 19.19
N THR A 37 6.51 -2.56 18.95
CA THR A 37 7.47 -2.59 17.84
C THR A 37 8.40 -3.80 17.94
N GLU A 38 8.89 -4.12 19.14
CA GLU A 38 9.72 -5.30 19.40
C GLU A 38 8.97 -6.60 19.09
N LYS A 39 7.68 -6.69 19.44
CA LYS A 39 6.81 -7.84 19.12
C LYS A 39 6.44 -7.91 17.64
N ALA A 40 6.26 -6.77 16.99
CA ALA A 40 5.89 -6.69 15.57
C ALA A 40 7.02 -7.19 14.65
N LYS A 41 8.29 -6.99 15.01
CA LYS A 41 9.43 -7.38 14.18
C LYS A 41 9.51 -8.88 13.87
N PRO A 42 9.44 -9.80 14.84
CA PRO A 42 9.39 -11.23 14.54
C PRO A 42 8.13 -11.65 13.78
N LYS A 43 6.95 -11.08 14.09
CA LYS A 43 5.71 -11.32 13.34
C LYS A 43 5.85 -10.92 11.89
N TYR A 44 6.42 -9.75 11.62
CA TYR A 44 6.70 -9.29 10.26
C TYR A 44 7.59 -10.30 9.49
N ARG A 45 8.67 -10.77 10.11
CA ARG A 45 9.54 -11.79 9.51
C ARG A 45 8.80 -13.10 9.23
N GLU A 46 7.92 -13.51 10.13
CA GLU A 46 7.09 -14.71 9.96
C GLU A 46 6.12 -14.56 8.78
N ILE A 47 5.42 -13.43 8.68
CA ILE A 47 4.50 -13.14 7.57
C ILE A 47 5.28 -13.14 6.23
N ILE A 48 6.39 -12.41 6.16
CA ILE A 48 7.24 -12.35 4.96
C ILE A 48 7.76 -13.73 4.56
N ALA A 49 8.11 -14.59 5.51
CA ALA A 49 8.62 -15.93 5.23
C ALA A 49 7.57 -16.85 4.57
N LYS A 50 6.29 -16.59 4.78
CA LYS A 50 5.17 -17.33 4.20
C LYS A 50 4.77 -16.83 2.80
N LEU A 51 5.10 -15.58 2.48
CA LEU A 51 4.75 -14.99 1.18
C LEU A 51 5.58 -15.62 0.04
N PRO A 52 4.94 -15.91 -1.11
CA PRO A 52 5.67 -16.33 -2.30
C PRO A 52 6.56 -15.20 -2.82
N LYS A 53 7.55 -15.58 -3.63
CA LYS A 53 8.35 -14.59 -4.34
C LYS A 53 7.52 -13.90 -5.41
N PHE A 54 7.73 -12.60 -5.52
CA PHE A 54 7.32 -11.83 -6.67
C PHE A 54 8.43 -11.86 -7.74
N GLU A 55 8.03 -11.73 -8.98
CA GLU A 55 9.00 -11.63 -10.08
C GLU A 55 9.87 -10.37 -9.93
N LYS A 56 11.08 -10.46 -10.49
CA LYS A 56 11.99 -9.31 -10.43
C LYS A 56 11.37 -8.12 -11.17
N GLY A 57 11.28 -6.98 -10.48
CA GLY A 57 10.68 -5.77 -11.03
C GLY A 57 9.16 -5.67 -10.90
N ASP A 58 8.51 -6.62 -10.22
CA ASP A 58 7.10 -6.49 -9.89
C ASP A 58 6.85 -5.26 -9.01
N ARG A 59 6.10 -4.31 -9.54
CA ARG A 59 5.82 -3.03 -8.88
C ARG A 59 4.97 -3.15 -7.62
N PHE A 60 4.18 -4.23 -7.52
CA PHE A 60 3.26 -4.44 -6.40
C PHE A 60 3.92 -5.18 -5.22
N SER A 61 5.14 -5.67 -5.39
CA SER A 61 5.88 -6.33 -4.31
C SER A 61 6.05 -5.45 -3.07
N MET A 62 6.23 -4.13 -3.25
CA MET A 62 6.34 -3.20 -2.13
C MET A 62 5.02 -3.06 -1.36
N ASN A 63 3.88 -3.12 -2.05
CA ASN A 63 2.57 -3.01 -1.41
C ASN A 63 2.30 -4.19 -0.48
N ILE A 64 2.65 -5.42 -0.89
CA ILE A 64 2.47 -6.60 -0.05
C ILE A 64 3.43 -6.60 1.15
N ILE A 65 4.66 -6.11 0.97
CA ILE A 65 5.63 -5.95 2.05
C ILE A 65 5.13 -4.91 3.08
N GLY A 66 4.56 -3.80 2.59
CA GLY A 66 3.93 -2.78 3.44
C GLY A 66 2.70 -3.32 4.19
N CYS A 67 1.87 -4.13 3.52
CA CYS A 67 0.76 -4.83 4.14
C CYS A 67 1.22 -5.78 5.26
N ALA A 68 2.24 -6.58 5.01
CA ALA A 68 2.83 -7.47 6.01
C ALA A 68 3.34 -6.68 7.23
N MET A 69 3.90 -5.50 7.01
CA MET A 69 4.38 -4.63 8.09
C MET A 69 3.21 -4.09 8.93
N LEU A 70 2.17 -3.53 8.31
CA LEU A 70 0.98 -3.08 9.02
C LEU A 70 0.32 -4.25 9.78
N GLY A 71 0.12 -5.39 9.12
CA GLY A 71 -0.46 -6.58 9.76
C GLY A 71 0.33 -7.03 10.99
N ALA A 72 1.66 -6.99 10.94
CA ALA A 72 2.52 -7.34 12.07
C ALA A 72 2.35 -6.38 13.25
N PHE A 73 2.23 -5.07 12.99
CA PHE A 73 1.95 -4.08 14.04
C PHE A 73 0.54 -4.29 14.63
N VAL A 74 -0.49 -4.41 13.79
CA VAL A 74 -1.88 -4.61 14.26
C VAL A 74 -2.00 -5.87 15.11
N LEU A 75 -1.38 -6.97 14.72
CA LEU A 75 -1.34 -8.22 15.50
C LEU A 75 -0.53 -8.12 16.80
N SER A 76 0.20 -7.04 17.02
CA SER A 76 1.02 -6.79 18.22
C SER A 76 0.41 -5.75 19.16
N ILE A 77 -0.58 -5.00 18.68
CA ILE A 77 -1.33 -3.99 19.47
C ILE A 77 -2.27 -4.73 20.44
N PRO A 78 -2.33 -4.32 21.73
CA PRO A 78 -3.20 -4.96 22.74
C PRO A 78 -4.69 -4.83 22.42
N HIS A 79 -5.13 -3.70 21.91
CA HIS A 79 -6.52 -3.42 21.58
C HIS A 79 -6.66 -3.17 20.08
N ARG A 80 -7.49 -3.96 19.40
CA ARG A 80 -7.73 -3.84 17.97
C ARG A 80 -8.25 -2.44 17.63
N PRO A 81 -7.57 -1.68 16.75
CA PRO A 81 -8.07 -0.37 16.32
C PRO A 81 -9.28 -0.54 15.39
N ASP A 82 -10.13 0.48 15.32
CA ASP A 82 -11.12 0.61 14.25
C ASP A 82 -10.46 1.05 12.91
N VAL A 83 -11.25 1.05 11.84
CA VAL A 83 -10.73 1.37 10.49
C VAL A 83 -10.27 2.84 10.41
N GLU A 84 -10.96 3.78 11.05
CA GLU A 84 -10.64 5.21 10.99
C GLU A 84 -9.30 5.50 11.68
N SER A 85 -9.17 5.06 12.94
CA SER A 85 -7.90 5.18 13.70
C SER A 85 -6.74 4.48 13.00
N LEU A 86 -7.00 3.32 12.38
CA LEU A 86 -5.96 2.60 11.63
C LEU A 86 -5.58 3.31 10.33
N THR A 87 -6.53 3.98 9.68
CA THR A 87 -6.27 4.79 8.48
C THR A 87 -5.29 5.92 8.81
N ASP A 88 -5.58 6.69 9.84
CA ASP A 88 -4.72 7.78 10.29
C ASP A 88 -3.35 7.26 10.73
N TYR A 89 -3.33 6.17 11.49
CA TYR A 89 -2.10 5.52 11.91
C TYR A 89 -1.23 5.11 10.73
N TYR A 90 -1.80 4.40 9.76
CA TYR A 90 -1.07 3.87 8.62
C TYR A 90 -0.59 4.98 7.69
N GLU A 91 -1.45 5.94 7.39
CA GLU A 91 -1.10 7.09 6.57
C GLU A 91 0.08 7.86 7.19
N ASN A 92 -0.01 8.26 8.45
CA ASN A 92 1.04 9.00 9.12
C ASN A 92 2.35 8.19 9.25
N ALA A 93 2.25 6.86 9.44
CA ALA A 93 3.40 6.00 9.50
C ALA A 93 4.12 5.85 8.15
N GLN A 94 3.38 5.84 7.03
CA GLN A 94 3.91 5.69 5.68
C GLN A 94 4.35 7.02 5.06
N MET A 95 3.62 8.12 5.30
CA MET A 95 3.86 9.40 4.66
C MET A 95 4.99 10.20 5.31
N THR A 96 6.14 9.54 5.50
CA THR A 96 7.38 10.17 5.98
C THR A 96 7.89 11.24 4.99
N PRO A 97 8.78 12.16 5.42
CA PRO A 97 9.40 13.13 4.50
C PRO A 97 10.03 12.48 3.26
N LEU A 98 10.67 11.33 3.45
CA LEU A 98 11.25 10.54 2.35
C LEU A 98 10.17 10.04 1.39
N MET A 99 9.06 9.47 1.90
CA MET A 99 7.98 9.00 1.06
C MET A 99 7.32 10.17 0.30
N LYS A 100 7.06 11.29 0.97
CA LYS A 100 6.52 12.50 0.32
C LYS A 100 7.44 13.00 -0.81
N TRP A 101 8.75 12.92 -0.61
CA TRP A 101 9.71 13.25 -1.66
C TRP A 101 9.61 12.28 -2.85
N PHE A 102 9.54 10.96 -2.59
CA PHE A 102 9.32 9.97 -3.65
C PHE A 102 8.00 10.18 -4.41
N CYS A 103 6.93 10.51 -3.71
CA CYS A 103 5.64 10.81 -4.36
C CYS A 103 5.77 12.01 -5.30
N ARG A 104 6.45 13.11 -4.90
CA ARG A 104 6.71 14.26 -5.77
C ARG A 104 7.53 13.89 -7.00
N GLN A 105 8.60 13.12 -6.83
CA GLN A 105 9.42 12.68 -7.97
C GLN A 105 8.60 11.78 -8.93
N SER A 106 7.78 10.89 -8.39
CA SER A 106 6.87 10.07 -9.20
C SER A 106 5.81 10.91 -9.91
N GLY A 107 5.27 11.94 -9.24
CA GLY A 107 4.31 12.88 -9.81
C GLY A 107 4.85 13.55 -11.08
N ASN A 108 6.10 14.01 -11.08
CA ASN A 108 6.73 14.68 -12.22
C ASN A 108 6.76 13.82 -13.51
N SER A 109 6.66 12.51 -13.39
CA SER A 109 6.65 11.60 -14.55
C SER A 109 5.24 11.18 -14.99
N LYS A 110 4.19 11.57 -14.25
CA LYS A 110 2.81 11.19 -14.54
C LYS A 110 2.34 11.74 -15.90
N PHE A 111 1.51 10.95 -16.56
CA PHE A 111 0.87 11.28 -17.85
C PHE A 111 1.84 11.49 -19.03
N THR A 112 3.13 11.28 -18.85
CA THR A 112 4.08 11.27 -19.98
C THR A 112 3.86 10.05 -20.86
N PRO A 113 4.26 10.08 -22.16
CA PRO A 113 4.18 8.90 -23.02
C PRO A 113 4.89 7.68 -22.42
N LYS A 114 6.00 7.89 -21.70
CA LYS A 114 6.74 6.83 -21.01
C LYS A 114 5.93 6.25 -19.83
N ASP A 115 5.20 7.07 -19.09
CA ASP A 115 4.32 6.61 -18.01
C ASP A 115 3.18 5.76 -18.56
N ILE A 116 2.50 6.24 -19.61
CA ILE A 116 1.41 5.51 -20.27
C ILE A 116 1.92 4.16 -20.81
N ALA A 117 3.02 4.14 -21.52
CA ALA A 117 3.62 2.89 -22.03
C ALA A 117 3.94 1.92 -20.90
N ARG A 118 4.47 2.41 -19.78
CA ARG A 118 4.77 1.61 -18.59
C ARG A 118 3.50 1.05 -17.95
N MET A 119 2.42 1.81 -17.89
CA MET A 119 1.13 1.35 -17.35
C MET A 119 0.53 0.25 -18.23
N LYS A 120 0.54 0.42 -19.57
CA LYS A 120 0.10 -0.60 -20.53
C LYS A 120 0.93 -1.90 -20.43
N ALA A 121 2.25 -1.77 -20.33
CA ALA A 121 3.12 -2.94 -20.14
C ALA A 121 2.85 -3.65 -18.80
N THR A 122 2.61 -2.89 -17.73
CA THR A 122 2.24 -3.45 -16.43
C THR A 122 0.91 -4.21 -16.52
N ALA A 123 -0.10 -3.65 -17.16
CA ALA A 123 -1.40 -4.32 -17.35
C ALA A 123 -1.24 -5.63 -18.12
N ALA A 124 -0.48 -5.64 -19.21
CA ALA A 124 -0.21 -6.86 -20.00
C ALA A 124 0.48 -7.95 -19.16
N LEU A 125 1.49 -7.59 -18.36
CA LEU A 125 2.16 -8.55 -17.46
C LEU A 125 1.22 -9.08 -16.37
N LYS A 126 0.33 -8.23 -15.84
CA LYS A 126 -0.57 -8.58 -14.75
C LYS A 126 -1.82 -9.35 -15.19
N ALA A 127 -2.20 -9.31 -16.44
CA ALA A 127 -3.32 -10.08 -16.98
C ALA A 127 -3.17 -11.60 -16.77
N ALA A 128 -1.95 -12.13 -16.85
CA ALA A 128 -1.65 -13.56 -16.69
C ALA A 128 -1.13 -13.93 -15.28
N ASP A 129 -1.01 -12.99 -14.36
CA ASP A 129 -0.41 -13.22 -13.03
C ASP A 129 -1.29 -14.15 -12.19
N ARG A 130 -0.74 -15.31 -11.78
CA ARG A 130 -1.43 -16.34 -10.98
C ARG A 130 -1.11 -16.26 -9.49
N ASN A 131 -0.16 -15.42 -9.07
CA ASN A 131 0.20 -15.25 -7.66
C ASN A 131 -0.99 -14.68 -6.88
N PRO A 132 -1.54 -15.38 -5.85
CA PRO A 132 -2.70 -14.91 -5.09
C PRO A 132 -2.42 -13.64 -4.28
N TYR A 133 -1.16 -13.37 -3.94
CA TYR A 133 -0.76 -12.15 -3.22
C TYR A 133 -0.33 -11.01 -4.15
N SER A 134 -0.59 -11.16 -5.45
CA SER A 134 -0.34 -10.12 -6.44
C SER A 134 -1.67 -9.52 -6.92
N TRP A 135 -1.60 -8.71 -7.94
CA TRP A 135 -2.75 -8.04 -8.56
C TRP A 135 -2.89 -8.48 -10.02
N ASN A 136 -4.09 -8.43 -10.54
CA ASN A 136 -4.30 -8.23 -11.98
C ASN A 136 -4.50 -6.74 -12.22
N MET A 137 -4.45 -6.31 -13.49
CA MET A 137 -4.63 -4.91 -13.81
C MET A 137 -5.15 -4.78 -15.24
N ASP A 138 -6.28 -4.07 -15.39
CA ASP A 138 -6.69 -3.47 -16.65
C ASP A 138 -6.33 -1.98 -16.64
N PHE A 139 -6.02 -1.43 -17.80
CA PHE A 139 -5.60 -0.03 -17.91
C PHE A 139 -6.46 0.71 -18.92
N TYR A 140 -7.03 1.84 -18.51
CA TYR A 140 -7.92 2.68 -19.32
C TYR A 140 -7.42 4.12 -19.31
N GLU A 141 -7.24 4.69 -20.49
CA GLU A 141 -7.05 6.13 -20.65
C GLU A 141 -8.45 6.77 -20.76
N TYR A 142 -8.65 7.92 -20.10
CA TYR A 142 -9.90 8.63 -20.19
C TYR A 142 -10.04 9.27 -21.60
N PRO A 143 -11.20 9.12 -22.25
CA PRO A 143 -11.40 9.60 -23.62
C PRO A 143 -11.17 11.08 -23.83
N ASP A 144 -11.42 11.88 -22.76
CA ASP A 144 -11.23 13.33 -22.75
C ASP A 144 -9.77 13.76 -22.50
N GLY A 145 -8.87 12.80 -22.36
CA GLY A 145 -7.46 13.06 -22.08
C GLY A 145 -7.17 13.60 -20.67
N SER A 146 -8.17 13.62 -19.78
CA SER A 146 -8.03 14.15 -18.41
C SER A 146 -7.15 13.26 -17.50
N GLY A 147 -6.90 12.02 -17.90
CA GLY A 147 -6.09 11.11 -17.10
C GLY A 147 -6.23 9.65 -17.50
N TYR A 148 -6.09 8.75 -16.53
CA TYR A 148 -6.23 7.31 -16.72
C TYR A 148 -6.63 6.58 -15.45
N GLU A 149 -7.04 5.32 -15.60
CA GLU A 149 -7.45 4.43 -14.53
C GLU A 149 -6.72 3.08 -14.64
N GLY A 150 -6.25 2.57 -13.50
CA GLY A 150 -5.93 1.15 -13.32
C GLY A 150 -7.08 0.46 -12.59
N ARG A 151 -7.66 -0.58 -13.20
CA ARG A 151 -8.74 -1.36 -12.61
C ARG A 151 -8.24 -2.73 -12.18
N PHE A 152 -8.59 -3.14 -10.96
CA PHE A 152 -8.10 -4.36 -10.35
C PHE A 152 -9.28 -5.22 -9.87
N THR A 153 -9.36 -6.46 -10.33
CA THR A 153 -10.34 -7.46 -9.87
C THR A 153 -9.71 -8.51 -8.92
N LYS A 154 -8.41 -8.41 -8.67
CA LYS A 154 -7.65 -9.19 -7.68
C LYS A 154 -6.73 -8.27 -6.91
N CYS A 155 -6.68 -8.42 -5.58
CA CYS A 155 -5.85 -7.61 -4.70
C CYS A 155 -5.10 -8.49 -3.69
N GLY A 156 -3.76 -8.47 -3.75
CA GLY A 156 -2.91 -9.25 -2.86
C GLY A 156 -3.02 -8.80 -1.40
N ILE A 157 -3.28 -7.50 -1.15
CA ILE A 157 -3.53 -6.99 0.20
C ILE A 157 -4.77 -7.64 0.79
N CYS A 158 -5.89 -7.71 0.03
CA CYS A 158 -7.11 -8.38 0.48
C CYS A 158 -6.85 -9.85 0.85
N THR A 159 -6.05 -10.56 0.04
CA THR A 159 -5.66 -11.95 0.32
C THR A 159 -4.88 -12.05 1.62
N LEU A 160 -3.84 -11.25 1.80
CA LEU A 160 -3.00 -11.31 3.00
C LEU A 160 -3.78 -10.89 4.25
N MET A 161 -4.54 -9.81 4.19
CA MET A 161 -5.33 -9.34 5.34
C MET A 161 -6.39 -10.35 5.76
N LYS A 162 -6.99 -11.07 4.80
CA LYS A 162 -7.93 -12.18 5.10
C LYS A 162 -7.23 -13.32 5.84
N GLU A 163 -6.05 -13.74 5.42
CA GLU A 163 -5.28 -14.79 6.09
C GLU A 163 -4.81 -14.40 7.49
N LEU A 164 -4.53 -13.12 7.71
CA LEU A 164 -4.16 -12.58 9.01
C LEU A 164 -5.38 -12.36 9.94
N GLY A 165 -6.61 -12.59 9.47
CA GLY A 165 -7.84 -12.30 10.23
C GLY A 165 -8.11 -10.80 10.40
N LEU A 166 -7.61 -9.98 9.46
CA LEU A 166 -7.65 -8.52 9.51
C LEU A 166 -8.38 -7.90 8.31
N TYR A 167 -9.20 -8.69 7.61
CA TYR A 167 -9.81 -8.27 6.34
C TYR A 167 -10.67 -7.01 6.47
N ASP A 168 -11.43 -6.88 7.54
CA ASP A 168 -12.26 -5.72 7.87
C ASP A 168 -11.47 -4.41 8.04
N LEU A 169 -10.18 -4.50 8.33
CA LEU A 169 -9.25 -3.37 8.44
C LEU A 169 -8.56 -3.00 7.10
N THR A 170 -8.79 -3.77 6.06
CA THR A 170 -8.16 -3.53 4.72
C THR A 170 -8.46 -2.15 4.15
N PRO A 171 -9.67 -1.55 4.32
CA PRO A 171 -9.96 -0.21 3.81
C PRO A 171 -8.97 0.87 4.27
N ALA A 172 -8.39 0.74 5.47
CA ALA A 172 -7.36 1.65 5.96
C ALA A 172 -6.13 1.74 5.03
N MET A 173 -5.74 0.61 4.42
CA MET A 173 -4.63 0.60 3.46
C MET A 173 -4.99 1.24 2.12
N CYS A 174 -6.24 1.10 1.69
CA CYS A 174 -6.72 1.66 0.43
C CYS A 174 -6.69 3.21 0.45
N HIS A 175 -6.83 3.82 1.63
CA HIS A 175 -6.82 5.26 1.79
C HIS A 175 -5.46 5.90 1.44
N LEU A 176 -4.36 5.18 1.62
CA LEU A 176 -3.01 5.67 1.35
C LEU A 176 -2.81 6.17 -0.09
N ASP A 177 -3.56 5.65 -1.06
CA ASP A 177 -3.50 6.11 -2.46
C ASP A 177 -3.86 7.59 -2.61
N TYR A 178 -4.81 8.09 -1.81
CA TYR A 178 -5.18 9.50 -1.77
C TYR A 178 -4.04 10.36 -1.26
N ALA A 179 -3.48 10.00 -0.10
CA ALA A 179 -2.36 10.72 0.50
C ALA A 179 -1.11 10.75 -0.40
N MET A 180 -0.82 9.63 -1.07
CA MET A 180 0.29 9.55 -2.02
C MET A 180 0.05 10.42 -3.27
N SER A 181 -1.18 10.44 -3.79
CA SER A 181 -1.55 11.29 -4.93
C SER A 181 -1.45 12.77 -4.57
N GLU A 182 -1.96 13.14 -3.39
CA GLU A 182 -1.88 14.52 -2.89
C GLU A 182 -0.42 14.97 -2.72
N ALA A 183 0.41 14.14 -2.08
CA ALA A 183 1.84 14.40 -1.92
C ALA A 183 2.58 14.48 -3.26
N GLY A 184 2.10 13.80 -4.30
CA GLY A 184 2.63 13.89 -5.67
C GLY A 184 2.33 15.21 -6.34
N GLY A 185 1.26 15.90 -5.95
CA GLY A 185 0.94 17.27 -6.31
C GLY A 185 0.29 17.48 -7.69
N VAL A 186 0.34 16.50 -8.60
CA VAL A 186 -0.06 16.66 -10.02
C VAL A 186 -1.34 15.91 -10.39
N THR A 187 -1.87 15.09 -9.49
CA THR A 187 -3.05 14.27 -9.73
C THR A 187 -4.13 14.53 -8.67
N ASN A 188 -5.39 14.42 -9.10
CA ASN A 188 -6.52 14.13 -8.22
C ASN A 188 -6.76 12.63 -8.33
N PHE A 189 -6.63 11.91 -7.20
CA PHE A 189 -6.99 10.50 -7.15
C PHE A 189 -8.49 10.36 -7.00
N VAL A 190 -9.10 9.54 -7.85
CA VAL A 190 -10.54 9.28 -7.86
C VAL A 190 -10.80 7.79 -7.78
N ARG A 191 -11.78 7.40 -6.97
CA ARG A 191 -12.16 6.01 -6.74
C ARG A 191 -13.62 5.92 -6.35
N GLN A 192 -14.36 5.00 -6.96
CA GLN A 192 -15.74 4.69 -6.61
C GLN A 192 -15.83 3.37 -5.83
N TYR A 193 -15.01 2.37 -6.18
CA TYR A 193 -15.08 1.03 -5.62
C TYR A 193 -13.73 0.57 -5.07
N THR A 194 -13.78 -0.27 -4.03
CA THR A 194 -12.65 -1.11 -3.63
C THR A 194 -13.12 -2.54 -3.38
N LEU A 195 -12.27 -3.51 -3.68
CA LEU A 195 -12.48 -4.91 -3.30
C LEU A 195 -12.55 -5.07 -1.78
N ALA A 196 -11.80 -4.26 -1.06
CA ALA A 196 -11.76 -4.26 0.41
C ALA A 196 -13.11 -3.87 1.03
N SER A 197 -13.91 -3.05 0.34
CA SER A 197 -15.26 -2.63 0.78
C SER A 197 -16.38 -3.38 0.07
N GLY A 198 -16.07 -4.52 -0.56
CA GLY A 198 -17.08 -5.36 -1.24
C GLY A 198 -17.47 -4.89 -2.64
N GLY A 199 -16.75 -3.93 -3.20
CA GLY A 199 -16.96 -3.49 -4.60
C GLY A 199 -16.56 -4.57 -5.60
N PRO A 200 -17.04 -4.48 -6.86
CA PRO A 200 -16.75 -5.46 -7.90
C PRO A 200 -15.30 -5.41 -8.39
N TYR A 201 -14.61 -4.31 -8.18
CA TYR A 201 -13.20 -4.06 -8.52
C TYR A 201 -12.66 -2.88 -7.69
N CYS A 202 -11.35 -2.63 -7.76
CA CYS A 202 -10.78 -1.35 -7.34
C CYS A 202 -10.53 -0.50 -8.60
N ASP A 203 -11.11 0.70 -8.66
CA ASP A 203 -10.83 1.70 -9.68
C ASP A 203 -9.85 2.75 -9.14
N CYS A 204 -8.62 2.67 -9.58
CA CYS A 204 -7.56 3.60 -9.19
C CYS A 204 -7.37 4.63 -10.30
N GLY A 205 -8.19 5.68 -10.26
CA GLY A 205 -8.20 6.74 -11.25
C GLY A 205 -7.27 7.89 -10.86
N TYR A 206 -6.53 8.38 -11.84
CA TYR A 206 -5.66 9.54 -11.71
C TYR A 206 -6.06 10.59 -12.74
N GLN A 207 -6.62 11.69 -12.28
CA GLN A 207 -6.97 12.85 -13.11
C GLN A 207 -5.89 13.92 -12.97
N LYS A 208 -5.57 14.58 -14.09
CA LYS A 208 -4.67 15.74 -14.07
C LYS A 208 -5.29 16.86 -13.21
N LYS A 209 -4.51 17.42 -12.29
CA LYS A 209 -4.96 18.66 -11.64
C LYS A 209 -5.07 19.75 -12.71
N ARG A 210 -6.20 20.45 -12.74
CA ARG A 210 -6.33 21.67 -13.52
C ARG A 210 -5.47 22.75 -12.85
N VAL A 211 -4.51 23.28 -13.58
CA VAL A 211 -3.73 24.45 -13.19
C VAL A 211 -4.57 25.68 -13.36
#